data_17e2a285a3054e9ac0d13cc7f6c60895
#
_entry.id   17e2a285a3054e9ac0d13cc7f6c60895
#
_cell.length_a   1.000
_cell.length_b   1.000
_cell.length_c   1.000
_cell.angle_alpha   90.00
_cell.angle_beta   90.00
_cell.angle_gamma   90.00
#
_symmetry.space_group_name_H-M   'P 1'
#
loop_
_entity.id
_entity.type
_entity.pdbx_description
1 polymer ?
#
loop_
_entity_poly.entity_id
_entity_poly.type
_entity_poly.pdbx_seq_one_letter_code
_entity_poly.pdbx_strand_id
1 'polypeptide(L)'
;MVMKEMSGLRETHILERGHYENRGEVVERATPEVLTPFPQGAPNNRMGLANWLTASDHPLLARVTVNRYWQMIFGRGLVSTSEDFGMQGKPPTHPELSTGWPGISSIPDGT
;
A
#
# COMPACT_ATOMS: atom_id res chain seq x y z
N MET A 1 -10.19 14.15 -19.22
CA MET A 1 -8.84 14.46 -18.66
C MET A 1 -8.20 13.14 -18.28
N VAL A 2 -6.99 12.87 -18.76
CA VAL A 2 -6.27 11.61 -18.51
C VAL A 2 -4.93 11.93 -17.88
N MET A 3 -4.56 11.19 -16.83
CA MET A 3 -3.23 11.30 -16.22
C MET A 3 -2.20 10.62 -17.11
N LYS A 4 -1.15 11.36 -17.49
CA LYS A 4 -0.05 10.86 -18.32
C LYS A 4 1.29 11.15 -17.64
N GLU A 5 2.23 10.23 -17.77
CA GLU A 5 3.59 10.44 -17.27
C GLU A 5 4.28 11.57 -18.06
N MET A 6 5.04 12.39 -17.35
CA MET A 6 5.87 13.42 -17.96
C MET A 6 7.11 12.80 -18.62
N SER A 7 7.61 13.43 -19.66
CA SER A 7 8.83 12.99 -20.35
C SER A 7 10.11 13.11 -19.52
N GLY A 8 10.09 13.97 -18.48
CA GLY A 8 11.20 14.14 -17.54
C GLY A 8 10.75 13.97 -16.11
N LEU A 9 11.61 13.44 -15.27
CA LEU A 9 11.36 13.31 -13.83
C LEU A 9 11.56 14.65 -13.14
N ARG A 10 10.60 15.05 -12.35
CA ARG A 10 10.72 16.20 -11.46
C ARG A 10 11.59 15.82 -10.27
N GLU A 11 12.60 16.63 -9.96
CA GLU A 11 13.36 16.50 -8.73
C GLU A 11 12.46 16.73 -7.51
N THR A 12 12.57 15.83 -6.55
CA THR A 12 11.84 15.91 -5.28
C THR A 12 12.86 15.95 -4.15
N HIS A 13 12.61 16.81 -3.17
CA HIS A 13 13.49 17.01 -2.03
C HIS A 13 12.75 16.71 -0.74
N ILE A 14 13.48 16.28 0.28
CA ILE A 14 12.96 16.28 1.64
C ILE A 14 12.77 17.74 2.05
N LEU A 15 11.60 18.07 2.56
CA LEU A 15 11.30 19.42 3.05
C LEU A 15 11.61 19.52 4.53
N GLU A 16 12.50 20.44 4.92
CA GLU A 16 12.80 20.68 6.33
C GLU A 16 11.54 21.21 7.04
N ARG A 17 11.08 20.47 8.06
CA ARG A 17 9.87 20.79 8.83
C ARG A 17 8.62 21.01 7.95
N GLY A 18 8.59 20.42 6.77
CA GLY A 18 7.47 20.56 5.84
C GLY A 18 7.40 21.90 5.10
N HIS A 19 8.37 22.79 5.29
CA HIS A 19 8.41 24.06 4.58
C HIS A 19 8.85 23.89 3.13
N TYR A 20 7.99 24.24 2.18
CA TYR A 20 8.26 24.06 0.75
C TYR A 20 9.45 24.87 0.22
N GLU A 21 9.82 25.93 0.91
CA GLU A 21 10.98 26.77 0.58
C GLU A 21 12.31 26.18 1.07
N ASN A 22 12.26 25.38 2.15
CA ASN A 22 13.44 24.78 2.75
C ASN A 22 13.64 23.37 2.22
N ARG A 23 14.28 23.28 1.07
CA ARG A 23 14.57 22.00 0.40
C ARG A 23 15.85 21.39 0.97
N GLY A 24 15.74 20.15 1.45
CA GLY A 24 16.86 19.33 1.86
C GLY A 24 17.45 18.50 0.73
N GLU A 25 17.89 17.29 1.04
CA GLU A 25 18.45 16.38 0.03
C GLU A 25 17.45 15.94 -1.02
N VAL A 26 17.95 15.65 -2.22
CA VAL A 26 17.14 15.06 -3.31
C VAL A 26 16.83 13.62 -2.97
N VAL A 27 15.57 13.24 -3.15
CA VAL A 27 15.11 11.86 -2.95
C VAL A 27 14.52 11.28 -4.22
N GLU A 28 14.69 9.98 -4.38
CA GLU A 28 14.10 9.23 -5.46
C GLU A 28 12.79 8.57 -5.03
N ARG A 29 12.02 8.14 -6.01
CA ARG A 29 10.79 7.38 -5.79
C ARG A 29 11.15 6.01 -5.25
N ALA A 30 10.60 5.65 -4.11
CA ALA A 30 10.84 4.36 -3.48
C ALA A 30 9.60 3.89 -2.72
N THR A 31 9.60 2.62 -2.34
CA THR A 31 8.60 2.02 -1.48
C THR A 31 9.19 1.78 -0.09
N PRO A 32 8.35 1.71 0.97
CA PRO A 32 8.84 1.41 2.31
C PRO A 32 9.58 0.07 2.38
N GLU A 33 10.79 0.08 2.90
CA GLU A 33 11.65 -1.11 3.01
C GLU A 33 11.10 -2.18 3.95
N VAL A 34 10.28 -1.78 4.92
CA VAL A 34 9.65 -2.70 5.88
C VAL A 34 8.58 -3.59 5.25
N LEU A 35 8.12 -3.23 4.07
CA LEU A 35 7.18 -4.02 3.29
C LEU A 35 7.94 -4.86 2.26
N THR A 36 7.20 -5.46 1.34
CA THR A 36 7.83 -6.23 0.26
C THR A 36 8.72 -5.36 -0.62
N PRO A 37 9.82 -5.89 -1.16
CA PRO A 37 10.68 -5.14 -2.06
C PRO A 37 9.94 -4.75 -3.35
N PHE A 38 10.39 -3.66 -3.96
CA PHE A 38 9.85 -3.22 -5.24
C PHE A 38 10.13 -4.27 -6.33
N PRO A 39 9.15 -4.62 -7.19
CA PRO A 39 9.33 -5.65 -8.20
C PRO A 39 10.49 -5.33 -9.14
N GLN A 40 11.37 -6.31 -9.37
CA GLN A 40 12.47 -6.17 -10.30
C GLN A 40 11.93 -6.02 -11.73
N GLY A 41 12.50 -5.09 -12.47
CA GLY A 41 12.08 -4.81 -13.85
C GLY A 41 10.82 -3.96 -13.96
N ALA A 42 10.14 -3.62 -12.87
CA ALA A 42 9.02 -2.70 -12.90
C ALA A 42 9.52 -1.25 -13.09
N PRO A 43 8.82 -0.44 -13.88
CA PRO A 43 9.18 0.96 -14.06
C PRO A 43 8.98 1.75 -12.76
N ASN A 44 9.88 2.69 -12.46
CA ASN A 44 9.78 3.52 -11.26
C ASN A 44 8.79 4.69 -11.46
N ASN A 45 7.53 4.35 -11.70
CA ASN A 45 6.41 5.27 -11.95
C ASN A 45 5.12 4.76 -11.30
N ARG A 46 3.99 5.35 -11.63
CA ARG A 46 2.68 4.95 -11.09
C ARG A 46 2.31 3.50 -11.44
N MET A 47 2.68 3.02 -12.62
CA MET A 47 2.44 1.63 -13.02
C MET A 47 3.27 0.67 -12.16
N GLY A 48 4.53 0.99 -11.90
CA GLY A 48 5.36 0.21 -10.98
C GLY A 48 4.81 0.18 -9.56
N LEU A 49 4.31 1.30 -9.06
CA LEU A 49 3.63 1.35 -7.77
C LEU A 49 2.38 0.47 -7.74
N ALA A 50 1.57 0.51 -8.80
CA ALA A 50 0.40 -0.36 -8.92
C ALA A 50 0.79 -1.84 -8.90
N ASN A 51 1.81 -2.22 -9.63
CA ASN A 51 2.34 -3.59 -9.64
C ASN A 51 2.83 -4.03 -8.26
N TRP A 52 3.50 -3.13 -7.53
CA TRP A 52 3.95 -3.40 -6.17
C TRP A 52 2.79 -3.58 -5.20
N LEU A 53 1.77 -2.71 -5.27
CA LEU A 53 0.59 -2.79 -4.40
C LEU A 53 -0.21 -4.07 -4.64
N THR A 54 -0.32 -4.51 -5.87
CA THR A 54 -1.12 -5.69 -6.26
C THR A 54 -0.31 -6.98 -6.31
N ALA A 55 0.97 -6.93 -5.95
CA ALA A 55 1.82 -8.13 -5.88
C ALA A 55 1.25 -9.13 -4.87
N SER A 56 1.33 -10.41 -5.20
CA SER A 56 0.77 -11.50 -4.37
C SER A 56 1.41 -11.59 -2.97
N ASP A 57 2.62 -11.12 -2.83
CA ASP A 57 3.38 -11.10 -1.58
C ASP A 57 3.18 -9.81 -0.76
N HIS A 58 2.38 -8.86 -1.26
CA HIS A 58 2.10 -7.63 -0.53
C HIS A 58 1.21 -7.90 0.69
N PRO A 59 1.68 -7.62 1.93
CA PRO A 59 1.02 -8.13 3.12
C PRO A 59 -0.23 -7.37 3.55
N LEU A 60 -0.40 -6.13 3.10
CA LEU A 60 -1.42 -5.23 3.66
C LEU A 60 -2.63 -5.00 2.76
N LEU A 61 -2.45 -4.90 1.44
CA LEU A 61 -3.52 -4.46 0.54
C LEU A 61 -4.79 -5.30 0.67
N ALA A 62 -4.65 -6.62 0.58
CA ALA A 62 -5.78 -7.53 0.69
C ALA A 62 -6.47 -7.44 2.06
N ARG A 63 -5.69 -7.43 3.13
CA ARG A 63 -6.22 -7.36 4.49
C ARG A 63 -7.00 -6.06 4.75
N VAL A 64 -6.43 -4.93 4.36
CA VAL A 64 -7.08 -3.62 4.53
C VAL A 64 -8.35 -3.52 3.69
N THR A 65 -8.29 -3.95 2.44
CA THR A 65 -9.44 -3.90 1.51
C THR A 65 -10.59 -4.78 2.01
N VAL A 66 -10.30 -6.01 2.38
CA VAL A 66 -11.31 -6.95 2.91
C VAL A 66 -11.90 -6.42 4.21
N ASN A 67 -11.07 -5.87 5.11
CA ASN A 67 -11.56 -5.31 6.36
C ASN A 67 -12.52 -4.13 6.13
N ARG A 68 -12.23 -3.27 5.16
CA ARG A 68 -13.11 -2.15 4.80
C ARG A 68 -14.44 -2.62 4.22
N TYR A 69 -14.44 -3.58 3.31
CA TYR A 69 -15.67 -4.14 2.77
C TYR A 69 -16.47 -4.87 3.84
N TRP A 70 -15.82 -5.62 4.72
CA TRP A 70 -16.47 -6.25 5.86
C TRP A 70 -17.17 -5.22 6.74
N GLN A 71 -16.50 -4.12 7.07
CA GLN A 71 -17.06 -3.03 7.84
C GLN A 71 -18.27 -2.39 7.16
N MET A 72 -18.24 -2.23 5.83
CA MET A 72 -19.36 -1.68 5.08
C MET A 72 -20.62 -2.57 5.17
N ILE A 73 -20.43 -3.88 5.18
CA ILE A 73 -21.54 -4.85 5.20
C ILE A 73 -22.04 -5.08 6.63
N PHE A 74 -21.14 -5.25 7.58
CA PHE A 74 -21.46 -5.65 8.96
C PHE A 74 -21.41 -4.51 9.97
N GLY A 75 -21.09 -3.29 9.56
CA GLY A 75 -20.98 -2.11 10.40
C GLY A 75 -19.71 -1.98 11.21
N ARG A 76 -18.98 -3.07 11.41
CA ARG A 76 -17.69 -3.10 12.13
C ARG A 76 -16.71 -4.04 11.42
N GLY A 77 -15.48 -3.59 11.24
CA GLY A 77 -14.42 -4.41 10.63
C GLY A 77 -13.96 -5.56 11.53
N LEU A 78 -13.31 -6.55 10.93
CA LEU A 78 -12.60 -7.60 11.66
C LEU A 78 -11.51 -7.00 12.55
N VAL A 79 -10.80 -6.01 12.03
CA VAL A 79 -9.99 -5.07 12.80
C VAL A 79 -10.81 -3.81 12.99
N SER A 80 -11.19 -3.51 14.22
CA SER A 80 -12.08 -2.37 14.52
C SER A 80 -11.43 -1.01 14.27
N THR A 81 -10.10 -0.95 14.32
CA THR A 81 -9.31 0.24 13.97
C THR A 81 -8.91 0.18 12.50
N SER A 82 -9.86 0.41 11.60
CA SER A 82 -9.67 0.31 10.14
C SER A 82 -8.61 1.26 9.60
N GLU A 83 -8.36 2.34 10.31
CA GLU A 83 -7.37 3.35 10.01
C GLU A 83 -5.98 3.04 10.55
N ASP A 84 -5.87 2.06 11.44
CA ASP A 84 -4.60 1.68 12.06
C ASP A 84 -4.48 0.17 12.23
N PHE A 85 -3.65 -0.45 11.40
CA PHE A 85 -3.26 -1.85 11.46
C PHE A 85 -1.91 -2.06 12.17
N GLY A 86 -1.32 -0.98 12.69
CA GLY A 86 -0.02 -0.99 13.32
C GLY A 86 -0.06 -1.31 14.81
N MET A 87 1.00 -0.93 15.50
CA MET A 87 1.23 -1.23 16.91
C MET A 87 0.18 -0.65 17.85
N GLN A 88 -0.44 0.47 17.51
CA GLN A 88 -1.49 1.12 18.29
C GLN A 88 -2.89 0.66 17.91
N GLY A 89 -3.02 -0.10 16.83
CA GLY A 89 -4.28 -0.69 16.39
C GLY A 89 -4.71 -1.85 17.29
N LYS A 90 -5.99 -2.21 17.17
CA LYS A 90 -6.53 -3.39 17.86
C LYS A 90 -6.29 -4.65 17.05
N PRO A 91 -6.07 -5.82 17.69
CA PRO A 91 -5.97 -7.08 16.98
C PRO A 91 -7.30 -7.45 16.32
N PRO A 92 -7.27 -8.27 15.25
CA PRO A 92 -8.48 -8.74 14.59
C PRO A 92 -9.28 -9.67 15.53
N THR A 93 -10.61 -9.61 15.41
CA THR A 93 -11.50 -10.48 16.19
C THR A 93 -11.42 -11.94 15.75
N HIS A 94 -11.12 -12.17 14.47
CA HIS A 94 -10.96 -13.50 13.87
C HIS A 94 -9.63 -13.57 13.10
N PRO A 95 -8.49 -13.80 13.79
CA PRO A 95 -7.17 -13.80 13.17
C PRO A 95 -7.02 -14.81 12.03
N GLU A 96 -7.60 -15.98 12.18
CA GLU A 96 -7.57 -17.05 11.17
C GLU A 96 -8.21 -16.62 9.87
N LEU A 97 -9.35 -15.94 9.94
CA LEU A 97 -10.06 -15.41 8.79
C LEU A 97 -9.25 -14.34 8.09
N SER A 98 -8.67 -13.42 8.86
CA SER A 98 -7.82 -12.36 8.34
C SER A 98 -6.54 -12.91 7.67
N THR A 99 -6.00 -14.02 8.19
CA THR A 99 -4.80 -14.66 7.64
C THR A 99 -5.14 -15.55 6.43
N GLY A 100 -6.32 -16.16 6.40
CA GLY A 100 -6.75 -16.99 5.28
C GLY A 100 -6.99 -16.21 3.99
N TRP A 101 -7.45 -14.97 4.09
CA TRP A 101 -7.78 -14.16 2.93
C TRP A 101 -6.60 -13.67 2.08
N PRO A 102 -5.43 -13.36 2.63
CA PRO A 102 -4.25 -13.13 1.80
C PRO A 102 -3.91 -14.29 0.87
N GLY A 103 -4.27 -15.51 1.26
CA GLY A 103 -4.19 -16.67 0.38
C GLY A 103 -5.13 -16.62 -0.83
N ILE A 104 -6.25 -15.92 -0.71
CA ILE A 104 -7.18 -15.71 -1.84
C ILE A 104 -6.59 -14.71 -2.84
N SER A 105 -5.87 -13.70 -2.38
CA SER A 105 -5.19 -12.76 -3.26
C SER A 105 -4.02 -13.38 -4.02
N SER A 106 -3.55 -14.54 -3.60
CA SER A 106 -2.53 -15.33 -4.29
C SER A 106 -3.12 -16.35 -5.29
N ILE A 107 -4.44 -16.37 -5.50
CA ILE A 107 -5.04 -17.15 -6.57
C ILE A 107 -4.53 -16.57 -7.90
N PRO A 108 -3.96 -17.41 -8.78
CA PRO A 108 -3.45 -16.95 -10.06
C PRO A 108 -4.52 -16.20 -10.86
N ASP A 109 -4.11 -15.17 -11.58
CA ASP A 109 -4.99 -14.39 -12.42
C ASP A 109 -5.79 -15.28 -13.34
N GLY A 110 -7.10 -15.07 -13.40
CA GLY A 110 -7.99 -15.80 -14.27
C GLY A 110 -8.71 -16.99 -13.64
N THR A 111 -8.60 -17.15 -12.36
CA THR A 111 -9.42 -18.11 -11.61
C THR A 111 -10.47 -17.43 -10.77
#